data_f7e3f4bc337ddb8f1355ae434f7dc6bc
#
_entry.id   f7e3f4bc337ddb8f1355ae434f7dc6bc
#
_cell.length_a   1.000
_cell.length_b   1.000
_cell.length_c   1.000
_cell.angle_alpha   90.00
_cell.angle_beta   90.00
_cell.angle_gamma   90.00
#
_symmetry.space_group_name_H-M   'P 1'
#
loop_
_entity.id
_entity.type
_entity.pdbx_description
1 polymer ?
#
loop_
_entity_poly.entity_id
_entity_poly.type
_entity_poly.pdbx_seq_one_letter_code
_entity_poly.pdbx_strand_id
1 'polypeptide(L)'
;ACPGDYIYNRLGQIAAEVNARLGRSGNTASTGYTKITGAARATVGQMKKYIKAKNPDVAQSILKMIPLYISEGAAEGIRGDVAFAQSCLETGNFTFKGSAVTLDQNNFCGLGVTANGMKGNSFKDPKTGIRAQIQHLKAYADVEPLKNTCVDQRFQYVTRGCAEYVEWLGIQENPKGKGWAAGAGYGGKILAILKDIT
;
A
#
# COMPACT_ATOMS: atom_id res chain seq x y z
N ALA A 1 -11.41 28.78 20.95
CA ALA A 1 -11.66 27.70 19.99
C ALA A 1 -12.25 28.33 18.74
N CYS A 2 -11.68 28.06 17.60
CA CYS A 2 -12.16 28.62 16.32
C CYS A 2 -13.46 27.88 15.92
N PRO A 3 -14.55 28.57 15.54
CA PRO A 3 -15.81 27.93 15.16
C PRO A 3 -15.67 26.93 13.98
N GLY A 4 -14.61 27.08 13.18
CA GLY A 4 -14.31 26.20 12.06
C GLY A 4 -14.02 24.75 12.41
N ASP A 5 -13.37 24.48 13.55
CA ASP A 5 -13.02 23.12 13.97
C ASP A 5 -14.25 22.29 14.34
N TYR A 6 -15.27 22.92 14.92
CA TYR A 6 -16.52 22.25 15.25
C TYR A 6 -17.31 21.81 14.01
N ILE A 7 -17.35 22.65 12.99
CA ILE A 7 -18.03 22.34 11.72
C ILE A 7 -17.26 21.24 10.97
N TYR A 8 -15.94 21.34 10.91
CA TYR A 8 -15.10 20.37 10.20
C TYR A 8 -15.23 18.95 10.77
N ASN A 9 -15.24 18.84 12.12
CA ASN A 9 -15.39 17.56 12.82
C ASN A 9 -16.79 16.94 12.71
N ARG A 10 -17.82 17.73 12.32
CA ARG A 10 -19.20 17.28 12.14
C ARG A 10 -19.63 17.08 10.69
N LEU A 11 -18.81 17.43 9.71
CA LEU A 11 -19.19 17.34 8.28
C LEU A 11 -19.65 15.91 7.89
N GLY A 12 -19.00 14.88 8.39
CA GLY A 12 -19.42 13.50 8.17
C GLY A 12 -20.78 13.15 8.76
N GLN A 13 -21.07 13.65 9.95
CA GLN A 13 -22.37 13.44 10.62
C GLN A 13 -23.49 14.24 9.93
N ILE A 14 -23.22 15.48 9.52
CA ILE A 14 -24.16 16.31 8.80
C ILE A 14 -24.49 15.69 7.45
N ALA A 15 -23.49 15.19 6.72
CA ALA A 15 -23.70 14.50 5.45
C ALA A 15 -24.56 13.23 5.60
N ALA A 16 -24.32 12.44 6.66
CA ALA A 16 -25.12 11.25 6.98
C ALA A 16 -26.58 11.60 7.32
N GLU A 17 -26.81 12.64 8.12
CA GLU A 17 -28.15 13.15 8.47
C GLU A 17 -28.90 13.66 7.26
N VAL A 18 -28.25 14.42 6.38
CA VAL A 18 -28.84 14.95 5.15
C VAL A 18 -29.22 13.81 4.21
N ASN A 19 -28.34 12.82 4.03
CA ASN A 19 -28.62 11.66 3.18
C ASN A 19 -29.77 10.79 3.72
N ALA A 20 -29.86 10.60 5.04
CA ALA A 20 -30.97 9.91 5.68
C ALA A 20 -32.33 10.61 5.43
N ARG A 21 -32.34 11.95 5.55
CA ARG A 21 -33.57 12.77 5.28
C ARG A 21 -33.99 12.77 3.81
N LEU A 22 -33.02 12.58 2.90
CA LEU A 22 -33.30 12.53 1.46
C LEU A 22 -33.62 11.12 0.96
N GLY A 23 -33.70 10.10 1.86
CA GLY A 23 -33.93 8.70 1.49
C GLY A 23 -32.83 8.09 0.61
N ARG A 24 -31.65 8.73 0.58
CA ARG A 24 -30.49 8.23 -0.14
C ARG A 24 -29.71 7.29 0.76
N SER A 25 -29.76 6.01 0.46
CA SER A 25 -28.86 5.02 1.04
C SER A 25 -27.42 5.52 0.90
N GLY A 26 -26.71 5.57 2.05
CA GLY A 26 -25.44 6.26 2.23
C GLY A 26 -24.43 6.02 1.14
N ASN A 27 -24.37 6.92 0.19
CA ASN A 27 -23.20 7.13 -0.62
C ASN A 27 -22.28 8.02 0.23
N THR A 28 -21.35 7.38 0.99
CA THR A 28 -20.21 8.12 1.54
C THR A 28 -19.59 8.86 0.36
N ALA A 29 -19.58 10.19 0.41
CA ALA A 29 -18.95 11.01 -0.61
C ALA A 29 -17.57 10.39 -0.86
N SER A 30 -17.34 9.87 -2.07
CA SER A 30 -16.04 9.36 -2.46
C SER A 30 -15.06 10.52 -2.28
N THR A 31 -14.12 10.39 -1.37
CA THR A 31 -13.08 11.40 -1.15
C THR A 31 -12.20 11.60 -2.38
N GLY A 32 -12.44 10.84 -3.45
CA GLY A 32 -11.58 10.78 -4.63
C GLY A 32 -10.28 10.03 -4.38
N TYR A 33 -9.98 9.70 -3.12
CA TYR A 33 -8.77 8.97 -2.73
C TYR A 33 -8.95 7.45 -2.78
N THR A 34 -7.83 6.74 -2.96
CA THR A 34 -7.79 5.29 -3.08
C THR A 34 -7.40 4.64 -1.76
N LYS A 35 -8.34 3.94 -1.10
CA LYS A 35 -8.05 3.21 0.15
C LYS A 35 -7.01 2.12 -0.06
N ILE A 36 -6.12 1.97 0.93
CA ILE A 36 -5.16 0.85 1.02
C ILE A 36 -5.86 -0.40 1.56
N THR A 37 -6.87 -0.22 2.43
CA THR A 37 -7.67 -1.33 2.97
C THR A 37 -8.69 -1.84 1.97
N GLY A 38 -9.07 -3.12 2.10
CA GLY A 38 -10.11 -3.78 1.31
C GLY A 38 -9.59 -4.91 0.43
N ALA A 39 -10.47 -5.42 -0.44
CA ALA A 39 -10.13 -6.45 -1.41
C ALA A 39 -9.30 -5.87 -2.57
N ALA A 40 -8.39 -6.68 -3.11
CA ALA A 40 -7.69 -6.34 -4.36
C ALA A 40 -8.70 -6.18 -5.51
N ARG A 41 -8.46 -5.21 -6.38
CA ARG A 41 -9.30 -4.97 -7.57
C ARG A 41 -8.69 -5.60 -8.83
N ALA A 42 -7.35 -5.72 -8.87
CA ALA A 42 -6.65 -6.41 -9.94
C ALA A 42 -6.59 -7.92 -9.68
N THR A 43 -6.72 -8.70 -10.74
CA THR A 43 -6.55 -10.15 -10.71
C THR A 43 -5.08 -10.54 -10.86
N VAL A 44 -4.72 -11.75 -10.40
CA VAL A 44 -3.39 -12.34 -10.61
C VAL A 44 -3.02 -12.37 -12.10
N GLY A 45 -4.00 -12.63 -12.99
CA GLY A 45 -3.80 -12.64 -14.43
C GLY A 45 -3.37 -11.28 -14.98
N GLN A 46 -4.06 -10.20 -14.55
CA GLN A 46 -3.72 -8.82 -14.94
C GLN A 46 -2.32 -8.43 -14.41
N MET A 47 -2.00 -8.74 -13.16
CA MET A 47 -0.69 -8.47 -12.56
C MET A 47 0.43 -9.20 -13.31
N LYS A 48 0.23 -10.48 -13.68
CA LYS A 48 1.18 -11.25 -14.49
C LYS A 48 1.34 -10.68 -15.90
N LYS A 49 0.23 -10.27 -16.53
CA LYS A 49 0.27 -9.63 -17.86
C LYS A 49 1.06 -8.34 -17.82
N TYR A 50 0.79 -7.49 -16.84
CA TYR A 50 1.49 -6.22 -16.64
C TYR A 50 3.01 -6.44 -16.49
N ILE A 51 3.42 -7.31 -15.55
CA ILE A 51 4.85 -7.49 -15.29
C ILE A 51 5.61 -8.09 -16.47
N LYS A 52 5.01 -9.01 -17.22
CA LYS A 52 5.60 -9.53 -18.45
C LYS A 52 5.78 -8.46 -19.52
N ALA A 53 4.86 -7.51 -19.62
CA ALA A 53 4.97 -6.40 -20.57
C ALA A 53 6.07 -5.39 -20.16
N LYS A 54 6.21 -5.11 -18.85
CA LYS A 54 7.20 -4.14 -18.34
C LYS A 54 8.60 -4.76 -18.14
N ASN A 55 8.69 -6.06 -17.90
CA ASN A 55 9.93 -6.83 -17.73
C ASN A 55 9.80 -8.16 -18.49
N PRO A 56 10.11 -8.19 -19.79
CA PRO A 56 9.98 -9.40 -20.60
C PRO A 56 10.82 -10.57 -20.08
N ASP A 57 11.95 -10.30 -19.42
CA ASP A 57 12.87 -11.28 -18.84
C ASP A 57 12.53 -11.64 -17.39
N VAL A 58 11.32 -11.31 -16.92
CA VAL A 58 10.91 -11.56 -15.53
C VAL A 58 11.07 -13.02 -15.17
N ALA A 59 11.77 -13.29 -14.06
CA ALA A 59 12.02 -14.65 -13.59
C ALA A 59 10.71 -15.39 -13.24
N GLN A 60 10.66 -16.70 -13.52
CA GLN A 60 9.51 -17.55 -13.22
C GLN A 60 9.18 -17.58 -11.71
N SER A 61 10.18 -17.45 -10.85
CA SER A 61 9.99 -17.33 -9.39
C SER A 61 9.12 -16.13 -9.04
N ILE A 62 9.30 -14.98 -9.69
CA ILE A 62 8.50 -13.77 -9.49
C ILE A 62 7.06 -14.03 -9.95
N LEU A 63 6.85 -14.64 -11.13
CA LEU A 63 5.50 -14.95 -11.61
C LEU A 63 4.74 -15.92 -10.68
N LYS A 64 5.47 -16.85 -10.03
CA LYS A 64 4.90 -17.80 -9.07
C LYS A 64 4.52 -17.16 -7.74
N MET A 65 5.19 -16.09 -7.31
CA MET A 65 4.87 -15.43 -6.05
C MET A 65 3.74 -14.39 -6.15
N ILE A 66 3.36 -13.94 -7.34
CA ILE A 66 2.30 -12.91 -7.50
C ILE A 66 1.00 -13.26 -6.77
N PRO A 67 0.48 -14.51 -6.78
CA PRO A 67 -0.71 -14.87 -6.01
C PRO A 67 -0.59 -14.59 -4.50
N LEU A 68 0.63 -14.56 -3.96
CA LEU A 68 0.86 -14.30 -2.53
C LEU A 68 0.47 -12.88 -2.13
N TYR A 69 0.59 -11.89 -3.03
CA TYR A 69 0.10 -10.53 -2.76
C TYR A 69 -1.39 -10.51 -2.48
N ILE A 70 -2.16 -11.27 -3.26
CA ILE A 70 -3.62 -11.36 -3.08
C ILE A 70 -3.95 -12.09 -1.77
N SER A 71 -3.33 -13.25 -1.52
CA SER A 71 -3.64 -14.06 -0.33
C SER A 71 -3.19 -13.39 0.98
N GLU A 72 -1.98 -12.84 1.04
CA GLU A 72 -1.50 -12.16 2.24
C GLU A 72 -2.25 -10.82 2.46
N GLY A 73 -2.57 -10.10 1.38
CA GLY A 73 -3.40 -8.91 1.46
C GLY A 73 -4.79 -9.20 2.01
N ALA A 74 -5.47 -10.21 1.48
CA ALA A 74 -6.80 -10.63 1.95
C ALA A 74 -6.76 -11.05 3.43
N ALA A 75 -5.71 -11.75 3.87
CA ALA A 75 -5.55 -12.19 5.25
C ALA A 75 -5.48 -11.01 6.25
N GLU A 76 -4.93 -9.87 5.86
CA GLU A 76 -4.79 -8.68 6.71
C GLU A 76 -5.81 -7.57 6.40
N GLY A 77 -6.68 -7.76 5.41
CA GLY A 77 -7.64 -6.75 4.97
C GLY A 77 -7.01 -5.60 4.19
N ILE A 78 -5.88 -5.85 3.56
CA ILE A 78 -5.10 -4.89 2.75
C ILE A 78 -5.19 -5.26 1.27
N ARG A 79 -5.28 -4.26 0.41
CA ARG A 79 -5.28 -4.44 -1.04
C ARG A 79 -3.93 -4.99 -1.53
N GLY A 80 -3.90 -6.28 -1.89
CA GLY A 80 -2.70 -6.94 -2.41
C GLY A 80 -2.23 -6.38 -3.74
N ASP A 81 -3.13 -5.86 -4.57
CA ASP A 81 -2.79 -5.17 -5.82
C ASP A 81 -2.05 -3.85 -5.59
N VAL A 82 -2.37 -3.11 -4.51
CA VAL A 82 -1.62 -1.92 -4.08
C VAL A 82 -0.19 -2.31 -3.67
N ALA A 83 -0.04 -3.36 -2.85
CA ALA A 83 1.27 -3.86 -2.45
C ALA A 83 2.11 -4.32 -3.66
N PHE A 84 1.50 -5.01 -4.63
CA PHE A 84 2.17 -5.41 -5.87
C PHE A 84 2.60 -4.20 -6.70
N ALA A 85 1.73 -3.21 -6.89
CA ALA A 85 2.06 -1.98 -7.62
C ALA A 85 3.20 -1.21 -6.93
N GLN A 86 3.21 -1.16 -5.59
CA GLN A 86 4.32 -0.61 -4.82
C GLN A 86 5.61 -1.38 -5.07
N SER A 87 5.58 -2.71 -5.05
CA SER A 87 6.76 -3.53 -5.35
C SER A 87 7.29 -3.29 -6.76
N CYS A 88 6.41 -3.14 -7.75
CA CYS A 88 6.82 -2.76 -9.11
C CYS A 88 7.56 -1.41 -9.12
N LEU A 89 7.09 -0.43 -8.35
CA LEU A 89 7.75 0.87 -8.23
C LEU A 89 9.14 0.74 -7.59
N GLU A 90 9.21 0.09 -6.42
CA GLU A 90 10.42 0.01 -5.58
C GLU A 90 11.55 -0.83 -6.21
N THR A 91 11.20 -1.82 -7.03
CA THR A 91 12.16 -2.74 -7.63
C THR A 91 12.39 -2.50 -9.13
N GLY A 92 11.82 -1.43 -9.68
CA GLY A 92 11.87 -1.18 -11.13
C GLY A 92 11.26 -2.34 -11.93
N ASN A 93 10.00 -2.70 -11.61
CA ASN A 93 9.30 -3.84 -12.20
C ASN A 93 10.06 -5.18 -12.03
N PHE A 94 10.57 -5.42 -10.82
CA PHE A 94 11.35 -6.61 -10.46
C PHE A 94 12.62 -6.83 -11.28
N THR A 95 13.18 -5.78 -11.87
CA THR A 95 14.53 -5.83 -12.47
C THR A 95 15.60 -5.65 -11.39
N PHE A 96 15.27 -5.03 -10.27
CA PHE A 96 16.18 -4.65 -9.18
C PHE A 96 17.33 -3.74 -9.61
N LYS A 97 17.30 -3.20 -10.82
CA LYS A 97 18.31 -2.24 -11.29
C LYS A 97 18.20 -0.93 -10.54
N GLY A 98 19.26 -0.56 -9.82
CA GLY A 98 19.27 0.64 -8.99
C GLY A 98 18.44 0.55 -7.69
N SER A 99 17.89 -0.62 -7.37
CA SER A 99 17.21 -0.86 -6.10
C SER A 99 18.23 -1.06 -4.97
N ALA A 100 17.88 -0.61 -3.76
CA ALA A 100 18.68 -0.84 -2.56
C ALA A 100 18.58 -2.29 -2.04
N VAL A 101 17.66 -3.08 -2.57
CA VAL A 101 17.43 -4.49 -2.22
C VAL A 101 17.60 -5.38 -3.46
N THR A 102 17.85 -6.66 -3.23
CA THR A 102 18.06 -7.69 -4.25
C THR A 102 17.00 -8.79 -4.13
N LEU A 103 16.83 -9.59 -5.19
CA LEU A 103 15.81 -10.64 -5.24
C LEU A 103 15.96 -11.69 -4.14
N ASP A 104 17.18 -12.06 -3.79
CA ASP A 104 17.51 -13.06 -2.77
C ASP A 104 17.15 -12.61 -1.34
N GLN A 105 16.99 -11.30 -1.11
CA GLN A 105 16.51 -10.78 0.16
C GLN A 105 15.00 -11.03 0.39
N ASN A 106 14.24 -11.42 -0.63
CA ASN A 106 12.77 -11.52 -0.57
C ASN A 106 12.09 -10.24 -0.05
N ASN A 107 12.73 -9.09 -0.28
CA ASN A 107 12.28 -7.77 0.13
C ASN A 107 11.90 -6.97 -1.12
N PHE A 108 10.62 -6.78 -1.35
CA PHE A 108 10.12 -6.22 -2.61
C PHE A 108 9.69 -4.75 -2.49
N CYS A 109 9.94 -4.13 -1.35
CA CYS A 109 9.50 -2.77 -1.07
C CYS A 109 10.53 -1.92 -0.30
N GLY A 110 11.77 -2.39 -0.21
CA GLY A 110 12.84 -1.65 0.45
C GLY A 110 12.71 -1.53 1.97
N LEU A 111 11.97 -2.45 2.64
CA LEU A 111 11.87 -2.43 4.09
C LEU A 111 13.25 -2.44 4.76
N GLY A 112 13.45 -1.52 5.73
CA GLY A 112 14.70 -1.41 6.48
C GLY A 112 15.79 -0.59 5.78
N VAL A 113 15.58 -0.09 4.57
CA VAL A 113 16.47 0.87 3.92
C VAL A 113 16.16 2.26 4.48
N THR A 114 16.94 2.72 5.46
CA THR A 114 16.73 4.01 6.14
C THR A 114 17.77 5.07 5.77
N ALA A 115 18.81 4.69 5.04
CA ALA A 115 19.83 5.59 4.53
C ALA A 115 20.49 5.01 3.26
N ASN A 116 21.13 5.88 2.47
CA ASN A 116 21.89 5.46 1.29
C ASN A 116 22.99 4.45 1.67
N GLY A 117 23.08 3.37 0.90
CA GLY A 117 24.08 2.31 1.11
C GLY A 117 23.70 1.27 2.17
N MET A 118 22.57 1.41 2.86
CA MET A 118 22.09 0.37 3.77
C MET A 118 21.42 -0.75 3.00
N LYS A 119 21.76 -2.00 3.36
CA LYS A 119 21.00 -3.17 2.95
C LYS A 119 19.68 -3.17 3.72
N GLY A 120 18.57 -3.27 3.01
CA GLY A 120 17.27 -3.49 3.63
C GLY A 120 17.17 -4.83 4.35
N ASN A 121 16.04 -5.09 4.99
CA ASN A 121 15.76 -6.36 5.64
C ASN A 121 15.79 -7.53 4.64
N SER A 122 16.13 -8.71 5.12
CA SER A 122 16.03 -9.96 4.38
C SER A 122 15.00 -10.88 5.02
N PHE A 123 14.24 -11.62 4.20
CA PHE A 123 13.22 -12.55 4.65
C PHE A 123 13.53 -13.96 4.15
N LYS A 124 13.09 -14.97 4.91
CA LYS A 124 13.42 -16.38 4.62
C LYS A 124 12.83 -16.90 3.31
N ASP A 125 11.71 -16.34 2.87
CA ASP A 125 10.99 -16.73 1.66
C ASP A 125 10.12 -15.56 1.14
N PRO A 126 9.67 -15.62 -0.13
CA PRO A 126 8.84 -14.57 -0.73
C PRO A 126 7.54 -14.31 0.02
N LYS A 127 6.91 -15.34 0.60
CA LYS A 127 5.67 -15.21 1.37
C LYS A 127 5.89 -14.34 2.60
N THR A 128 6.98 -14.59 3.33
CA THR A 128 7.33 -13.83 4.53
C THR A 128 7.63 -12.37 4.19
N GLY A 129 8.37 -12.11 3.10
CA GLY A 129 8.66 -10.75 2.65
C GLY A 129 7.41 -9.97 2.20
N ILE A 130 6.53 -10.61 1.43
CA ILE A 130 5.25 -10.00 1.02
C ILE A 130 4.35 -9.76 2.25
N ARG A 131 4.28 -10.71 3.20
CA ARG A 131 3.55 -10.51 4.47
C ARG A 131 4.09 -9.31 5.24
N ALA A 132 5.41 -9.15 5.36
CA ALA A 132 6.01 -8.01 6.02
C ALA A 132 5.60 -6.68 5.37
N GLN A 133 5.61 -6.61 4.04
CA GLN A 133 5.13 -5.45 3.29
C GLN A 133 3.65 -5.16 3.55
N ILE A 134 2.80 -6.18 3.48
CA ILE A 134 1.36 -6.05 3.76
C ILE A 134 1.11 -5.56 5.18
N GLN A 135 1.83 -6.10 6.17
CA GLN A 135 1.73 -5.67 7.57
C GLN A 135 2.20 -4.23 7.74
N HIS A 136 3.24 -3.82 7.04
CA HIS A 136 3.72 -2.44 7.06
C HIS A 136 2.69 -1.48 6.44
N LEU A 137 2.09 -1.83 5.30
CA LEU A 137 1.00 -1.07 4.70
C LEU A 137 -0.22 -0.99 5.65
N LYS A 138 -0.54 -2.09 6.36
CA LYS A 138 -1.60 -2.10 7.38
C LYS A 138 -1.28 -1.13 8.52
N ALA A 139 -0.02 -1.06 8.95
CA ALA A 139 0.38 -0.11 9.98
C ALA A 139 0.08 1.34 9.57
N TYR A 140 0.32 1.69 8.31
CA TYR A 140 -0.05 3.01 7.77
C TYR A 140 -1.56 3.18 7.62
N ALA A 141 -2.25 2.16 7.14
CA ALA A 141 -3.63 2.25 6.69
C ALA A 141 -4.66 2.31 7.82
N ASP A 142 -4.44 1.55 8.91
CA ASP A 142 -5.42 1.43 9.99
C ASP A 142 -4.78 1.17 11.37
N VAL A 143 -5.62 1.10 12.40
CA VAL A 143 -5.23 0.82 13.79
C VAL A 143 -5.60 -0.59 14.23
N GLU A 144 -6.27 -1.36 13.37
CA GLU A 144 -6.72 -2.71 13.67
C GLU A 144 -5.52 -3.66 13.90
N PRO A 145 -5.64 -4.63 14.80
CA PRO A 145 -4.57 -5.58 15.06
C PRO A 145 -4.26 -6.42 13.83
N LEU A 146 -3.03 -6.93 13.78
CA LEU A 146 -2.65 -7.93 12.79
C LEU A 146 -3.45 -9.22 12.99
N LYS A 147 -3.79 -9.89 11.88
CA LYS A 147 -4.45 -11.20 11.89
C LYS A 147 -3.44 -12.36 11.95
N ASN A 148 -2.24 -12.14 11.41
CA ASN A 148 -1.15 -13.12 11.43
C ASN A 148 -0.01 -12.64 12.33
N THR A 149 0.85 -13.58 12.74
CA THR A 149 2.09 -13.27 13.46
C THR A 149 2.87 -12.18 12.72
N CYS A 150 3.28 -11.15 13.47
CA CYS A 150 4.07 -10.05 12.92
C CYS A 150 5.43 -10.54 12.43
N VAL A 151 5.73 -10.28 11.17
CA VAL A 151 7.04 -10.54 10.54
C VAL A 151 7.69 -9.26 10.04
N ASP A 152 6.99 -8.14 10.10
CA ASP A 152 7.51 -6.82 9.81
C ASP A 152 8.29 -6.26 11.01
N GLN A 153 9.61 -6.25 10.91
CA GLN A 153 10.49 -5.74 11.96
C GLN A 153 10.35 -4.23 12.20
N ARG A 154 9.68 -3.53 11.31
CA ARG A 154 9.49 -2.08 11.38
C ARG A 154 8.06 -1.66 11.74
N PHE A 155 7.15 -2.61 11.93
CA PHE A 155 5.74 -2.37 12.21
C PHE A 155 5.52 -1.38 13.37
N GLN A 156 6.28 -1.56 14.46
CA GLN A 156 6.15 -0.73 15.68
C GLN A 156 6.61 0.71 15.51
N TYR A 157 7.38 1.02 14.46
CA TYR A 157 7.89 2.39 14.22
C TYR A 157 6.95 3.25 13.39
N VAL A 158 5.88 2.67 12.86
CA VAL A 158 4.87 3.39 12.09
C VAL A 158 3.84 4.01 13.04
N THR A 159 3.55 5.30 12.85
CA THR A 159 2.37 5.92 13.48
C THR A 159 1.12 5.30 12.87
N ARG A 160 0.43 4.46 13.65
CA ARG A 160 -0.70 3.67 13.16
C ARG A 160 -1.83 4.54 12.60
N GLY A 161 -2.38 4.14 11.45
CA GLY A 161 -3.51 4.81 10.79
C GLY A 161 -3.19 6.21 10.27
N CYS A 162 -1.91 6.54 10.04
CA CYS A 162 -1.54 7.87 9.58
C CYS A 162 -1.74 8.07 8.07
N ALA A 163 -1.87 7.00 7.27
CA ALA A 163 -2.05 7.05 5.82
C ALA A 163 -3.06 6.00 5.36
N GLU A 164 -4.35 6.33 5.42
CA GLU A 164 -5.45 5.44 4.99
C GLU A 164 -5.51 5.23 3.48
N TYR A 165 -4.96 6.17 2.71
CA TYR A 165 -5.06 6.23 1.26
C TYR A 165 -3.69 6.06 0.62
N VAL A 166 -3.67 5.49 -0.60
CA VAL A 166 -2.44 5.28 -1.38
C VAL A 166 -1.71 6.60 -1.61
N GLU A 167 -2.46 7.67 -1.89
CA GLU A 167 -1.95 9.02 -2.10
C GLU A 167 -1.18 9.53 -0.88
N TRP A 168 -1.60 9.16 0.33
CA TRP A 168 -0.99 9.57 1.61
C TRP A 168 0.23 8.74 2.02
N LEU A 169 0.62 7.75 1.22
CA LEU A 169 1.92 7.09 1.41
C LEU A 169 3.10 8.02 1.06
N GLY A 170 2.87 9.06 0.29
CA GLY A 170 3.81 10.18 0.13
C GLY A 170 3.71 11.14 1.32
N ILE A 171 4.83 11.44 1.97
CA ILE A 171 4.88 12.34 3.14
C ILE A 171 4.39 13.75 2.76
N GLN A 172 4.72 14.20 1.55
CA GLN A 172 4.38 15.54 1.07
C GLN A 172 2.88 15.70 0.77
N GLU A 173 2.21 14.63 0.35
CA GLU A 173 0.80 14.61 0.00
C GLU A 173 -0.10 14.26 1.19
N ASN A 174 0.49 13.76 2.28
CA ASN A 174 -0.27 13.39 3.48
C ASN A 174 -0.50 14.62 4.37
N PRO A 175 -1.77 14.96 4.68
CA PRO A 175 -2.07 16.12 5.53
C PRO A 175 -1.51 16.01 6.96
N LYS A 176 -1.15 14.79 7.40
CA LYS A 176 -0.51 14.56 8.71
C LYS A 176 1.03 14.64 8.63
N GLY A 177 1.62 14.90 7.45
CA GLY A 177 3.07 14.99 7.24
C GLY A 177 3.80 13.67 7.55
N LYS A 178 3.13 12.53 7.40
CA LYS A 178 3.67 11.19 7.66
C LYS A 178 3.37 10.28 6.48
N GLY A 179 4.25 9.30 6.21
CA GLY A 179 4.06 8.41 5.09
C GLY A 179 5.24 7.46 4.91
N TRP A 180 5.17 6.68 3.84
CA TRP A 180 6.18 5.72 3.48
C TRP A 180 7.44 6.37 2.88
N ALA A 181 7.25 7.32 1.98
CA ALA A 181 8.35 7.93 1.22
C ALA A 181 8.31 9.46 1.24
N ALA A 182 9.49 10.07 1.31
CA ALA A 182 9.66 11.52 1.31
C ALA A 182 9.57 12.16 -0.09
N GLY A 183 9.74 11.36 -1.15
CA GLY A 183 9.71 11.86 -2.52
C GLY A 183 8.30 12.27 -2.97
N ALA A 184 8.20 13.42 -3.66
CA ALA A 184 6.94 13.93 -4.16
C ALA A 184 6.25 12.95 -5.13
N GLY A 185 4.91 12.89 -5.05
CA GLY A 185 4.07 12.09 -5.94
C GLY A 185 4.19 10.59 -5.76
N TYR A 186 4.68 10.12 -4.61
CA TYR A 186 4.90 8.68 -4.37
C TYR A 186 3.63 7.85 -4.55
N GLY A 187 2.54 8.23 -3.88
CA GLY A 187 1.25 7.56 -4.02
C GLY A 187 0.71 7.63 -5.45
N GLY A 188 0.87 8.76 -6.12
CA GLY A 188 0.48 8.93 -7.51
C GLY A 188 1.20 7.97 -8.47
N LYS A 189 2.49 7.69 -8.24
CA LYS A 189 3.26 6.70 -9.02
C LYS A 189 2.70 5.28 -8.84
N ILE A 190 2.33 4.90 -7.60
CA ILE A 190 1.68 3.60 -7.33
C ILE A 190 0.32 3.53 -8.06
N LEU A 191 -0.47 4.61 -8.03
CA LEU A 191 -1.78 4.66 -8.69
C LEU A 191 -1.66 4.57 -10.22
N ALA A 192 -0.63 5.19 -10.81
CA ALA A 192 -0.36 5.05 -12.24
C ALA A 192 -0.10 3.59 -12.63
N ILE A 193 0.70 2.86 -11.82
CA ILE A 193 0.94 1.43 -12.02
C ILE A 193 -0.35 0.62 -11.86
N LEU A 194 -1.14 0.90 -10.83
CA LEU A 194 -2.44 0.23 -10.62
C LEU A 194 -3.38 0.41 -11.82
N LYS A 195 -3.44 1.61 -12.37
CA LYS A 195 -4.23 1.91 -13.58
C LYS A 195 -3.74 1.11 -14.79
N ASP A 196 -2.43 0.96 -14.95
CA ASP A 196 -1.85 0.17 -16.05
C ASP A 196 -2.10 -1.35 -15.88
N ILE A 197 -2.32 -1.82 -14.65
CA ILE A 197 -2.61 -3.24 -14.35
C ILE A 197 -4.08 -3.59 -14.65
N THR A 198 -5.02 -2.67 -14.38
CA THR A 198 -6.47 -2.89 -14.47
C THR A 198 -7.04 -2.48 -15.81
#